data_57b142edfcd9e32dc72811ed368e696c
#
_entry.id   57b142edfcd9e32dc72811ed368e696c
#
_cell.length_a   1.000
_cell.length_b   1.000
_cell.length_c   1.000
_cell.angle_alpha   90.00
_cell.angle_beta   90.00
_cell.angle_gamma   90.00
#
_symmetry.space_group_name_H-M   'P 1'
#
loop_
_entity.id
_entity.type
_entity.pdbx_description
1 polymer ?
#
loop_
_entity_poly.entity_id
_entity_poly.type
_entity_poly.pdbx_seq_one_letter_code
_entity_poly.pdbx_strand_id
1 'polypeptide(L)'
;DWVPQTGATDGVFSMQIAATENCNRCHDPLAFHGGGRIEVEYCVTCHNSGTTDADSTNTVDMKVMIHKIHMGKNLPSVQAGEPYVIYGFRNSANDFSDLAYPQDIRNCVNGHVGTGTDNGDPGLVLTNQGDNWAEVPTRAACGSCHDDVNFESHAGGNEDDSRCLGCHM
;
A
#
# COMPACT_ATOMS: atom_id res chain seq x y z
N ASP A 1 -7.37 -19.42 2.81
CA ASP A 1 -8.38 -19.22 1.75
C ASP A 1 -9.10 -20.53 1.45
N TRP A 2 -10.35 -20.47 0.99
CA TRP A 2 -11.15 -21.62 0.63
C TRP A 2 -12.27 -21.24 -0.34
N VAL A 3 -12.70 -22.17 -1.16
CA VAL A 3 -13.83 -21.99 -2.10
C VAL A 3 -15.12 -22.48 -1.44
N PRO A 4 -16.07 -21.59 -1.13
CA PRO A 4 -17.31 -21.99 -0.42
C PRO A 4 -18.11 -23.09 -1.10
N GLN A 5 -18.15 -23.10 -2.43
CA GLN A 5 -18.93 -24.06 -3.22
C GLN A 5 -18.34 -25.47 -3.22
N THR A 6 -17.03 -25.60 -3.10
CA THR A 6 -16.33 -26.90 -3.21
C THR A 6 -15.63 -27.30 -1.92
N GLY A 7 -15.43 -26.38 -0.98
CA GLY A 7 -14.61 -26.57 0.20
C GLY A 7 -13.11 -26.71 -0.09
N ALA A 8 -12.68 -26.45 -1.32
CA ALA A 8 -11.27 -26.56 -1.69
C ALA A 8 -10.43 -25.51 -0.95
N THR A 9 -9.30 -25.96 -0.41
CA THR A 9 -8.28 -25.13 0.22
C THR A 9 -7.00 -25.06 -0.60
N ASP A 10 -6.79 -26.04 -1.48
CA ASP A 10 -5.63 -26.12 -2.37
C ASP A 10 -5.96 -25.49 -3.72
N GLY A 11 -4.96 -24.82 -4.31
CA GLY A 11 -5.09 -24.16 -5.61
C GLY A 11 -6.00 -22.93 -5.61
N VAL A 12 -6.36 -22.41 -4.44
CA VAL A 12 -7.11 -21.16 -4.32
C VAL A 12 -6.13 -20.01 -4.49
N PHE A 13 -6.36 -19.20 -5.53
CA PHE A 13 -5.54 -18.01 -5.75
C PHE A 13 -5.86 -16.96 -4.69
N SER A 14 -4.83 -16.51 -4.01
CA SER A 14 -4.87 -15.36 -3.10
C SER A 14 -3.77 -14.40 -3.49
N MET A 15 -4.09 -13.11 -3.57
CA MET A 15 -3.10 -12.09 -3.87
C MET A 15 -2.33 -11.73 -2.59
N GLN A 16 -1.06 -12.07 -2.56
CA GLN A 16 -0.16 -11.86 -1.43
C GLN A 16 0.97 -10.91 -1.83
N ILE A 17 0.74 -9.61 -1.67
CA ILE A 17 1.69 -8.55 -2.05
C ILE A 17 2.63 -8.21 -0.89
N ALA A 18 2.16 -8.26 0.35
CA ALA A 18 2.95 -7.96 1.53
C ALA A 18 2.55 -8.90 2.68
N ALA A 19 3.51 -9.43 3.40
CA ALA A 19 3.26 -10.21 4.60
C ALA A 19 3.06 -9.31 5.82
N THR A 20 2.15 -9.68 6.71
CA THR A 20 1.92 -8.97 7.99
C THR A 20 3.19 -8.91 8.84
N GLU A 21 3.99 -9.97 8.81
CA GLU A 21 5.26 -10.06 9.52
C GLU A 21 6.25 -8.96 9.10
N ASN A 22 6.27 -8.60 7.81
CA ASN A 22 7.12 -7.51 7.32
C ASN A 22 6.67 -6.15 7.89
N CYS A 23 5.37 -5.94 8.05
CA CYS A 23 4.83 -4.77 8.75
C CYS A 23 5.23 -4.76 10.23
N ASN A 24 5.18 -5.92 10.88
CA ASN A 24 5.47 -6.11 12.30
C ASN A 24 6.96 -5.93 12.65
N ARG A 25 7.84 -5.74 11.68
CA ARG A 25 9.22 -5.31 11.95
C ARG A 25 9.31 -3.89 12.51
N CYS A 26 8.29 -3.07 12.26
CA CYS A 26 8.18 -1.70 12.78
C CYS A 26 6.93 -1.52 13.65
N HIS A 27 5.84 -2.24 13.36
CA HIS A 27 4.63 -2.28 14.16
C HIS A 27 4.67 -3.46 15.14
N ASP A 28 4.28 -3.25 16.41
CA ASP A 28 4.38 -4.30 17.44
C ASP A 28 3.05 -4.42 18.23
N PRO A 29 2.08 -5.21 17.78
CA PRO A 29 1.84 -5.69 16.41
C PRO A 29 1.11 -4.65 15.56
N LEU A 30 1.06 -4.86 14.22
CA LEU A 30 0.12 -4.15 13.35
C LEU A 30 -1.30 -4.44 13.81
N ALA A 31 -1.98 -3.47 14.43
CA ALA A 31 -3.29 -3.67 15.02
C ALA A 31 -4.13 -2.40 14.96
N PHE A 32 -5.25 -2.47 14.25
CA PHE A 32 -6.14 -1.34 14.03
C PHE A 32 -7.59 -1.67 14.38
N HIS A 33 -8.46 -0.66 14.30
CA HIS A 33 -9.89 -0.75 14.55
C HIS A 33 -10.24 -1.42 15.90
N GLY A 34 -9.60 -0.94 16.97
CA GLY A 34 -9.78 -1.50 18.30
C GLY A 34 -8.94 -2.76 18.58
N GLY A 35 -7.89 -2.99 17.76
CA GLY A 35 -6.90 -4.04 17.99
C GLY A 35 -7.26 -5.42 17.44
N GLY A 36 -8.44 -5.56 16.83
CA GLY A 36 -8.91 -6.86 16.32
C GLY A 36 -8.56 -7.16 14.86
N ARG A 37 -7.95 -6.21 14.15
CA ARG A 37 -7.58 -6.36 12.74
C ARG A 37 -6.08 -6.28 12.63
N ILE A 38 -5.46 -7.44 12.52
CA ILE A 38 -4.00 -7.62 12.63
C ILE A 38 -3.36 -8.22 11.38
N GLU A 39 -4.16 -8.76 10.43
CA GLU A 39 -3.65 -9.40 9.23
C GLU A 39 -3.89 -8.51 8.00
N VAL A 40 -2.88 -8.35 7.14
CA VAL A 40 -2.97 -7.56 5.91
C VAL A 40 -4.08 -8.08 5.00
N GLU A 41 -4.23 -9.40 4.87
CA GLU A 41 -5.26 -10.05 4.09
C GLU A 41 -6.68 -9.71 4.61
N TYR A 42 -6.81 -9.49 5.90
CA TYR A 42 -8.08 -9.04 6.48
C TYR A 42 -8.32 -7.55 6.20
N CYS A 43 -7.28 -6.73 6.26
CA CYS A 43 -7.41 -5.30 5.98
C CYS A 43 -7.95 -5.03 4.57
N VAL A 44 -7.43 -5.73 3.56
CA VAL A 44 -7.84 -5.53 2.15
C VAL A 44 -9.26 -5.99 1.84
N THR A 45 -9.95 -6.70 2.73
CA THR A 45 -11.37 -7.03 2.55
C THR A 45 -12.26 -5.79 2.58
N CYS A 46 -11.84 -4.72 3.29
CA CYS A 46 -12.54 -3.45 3.37
C CYS A 46 -11.78 -2.32 2.69
N HIS A 47 -10.44 -2.32 2.79
CA HIS A 47 -9.57 -1.34 2.17
C HIS A 47 -9.21 -1.76 0.73
N ASN A 48 -10.22 -1.78 -0.14
CA ASN A 48 -10.12 -2.19 -1.53
C ASN A 48 -10.35 -1.03 -2.49
N SER A 49 -10.09 -1.26 -3.77
CA SER A 49 -10.22 -0.23 -4.81
C SER A 49 -11.64 0.34 -4.87
N GLY A 50 -11.73 1.67 -4.91
CA GLY A 50 -12.98 2.41 -4.91
C GLY A 50 -13.52 2.76 -3.52
N THR A 51 -12.91 2.27 -2.44
CA THR A 51 -13.29 2.68 -1.09
C THR A 51 -12.68 4.04 -0.75
N THR A 52 -13.52 4.95 -0.27
CA THR A 52 -13.11 6.31 0.12
C THR A 52 -13.61 6.64 1.53
N ASP A 53 -12.86 7.49 2.22
CA ASP A 53 -13.32 8.17 3.41
C ASP A 53 -14.34 9.25 3.02
N ALA A 54 -15.52 9.21 3.61
CA ALA A 54 -16.64 10.08 3.23
C ALA A 54 -16.40 11.55 3.60
N ASP A 55 -15.60 11.81 4.62
CA ASP A 55 -15.40 13.17 5.16
C ASP A 55 -14.22 13.87 4.47
N SER A 56 -13.10 13.18 4.27
CA SER A 56 -11.93 13.73 3.58
C SER A 56 -11.94 13.51 2.07
N THR A 57 -12.75 12.59 1.57
CA THR A 57 -12.74 12.08 0.19
C THR A 57 -11.47 11.35 -0.22
N ASN A 58 -10.50 11.20 0.67
CA ASN A 58 -9.30 10.42 0.43
C ASN A 58 -9.65 8.96 0.19
N THR A 59 -8.99 8.33 -0.78
CA THR A 59 -9.13 6.88 -0.95
C THR A 59 -8.53 6.16 0.25
N VAL A 60 -9.24 5.14 0.71
CA VAL A 60 -8.75 4.19 1.72
C VAL A 60 -8.45 2.82 1.10
N ASP A 61 -8.27 2.75 -0.22
CA ASP A 61 -7.63 1.60 -0.87
C ASP A 61 -6.28 1.34 -0.21
N MET A 62 -6.08 0.13 0.30
CA MET A 62 -4.89 -0.26 1.07
C MET A 62 -3.59 0.13 0.35
N LYS A 63 -3.52 -0.12 -0.95
CA LYS A 63 -2.36 0.19 -1.78
C LYS A 63 -2.00 1.67 -1.78
N VAL A 64 -2.99 2.56 -1.82
CA VAL A 64 -2.77 4.01 -1.83
C VAL A 64 -2.60 4.54 -0.42
N MET A 65 -3.52 4.18 0.46
CA MET A 65 -3.59 4.69 1.83
C MET A 65 -2.28 4.44 2.60
N ILE A 66 -1.77 3.22 2.59
CA ILE A 66 -0.56 2.87 3.36
C ILE A 66 0.66 3.62 2.86
N HIS A 67 0.83 3.74 1.54
CA HIS A 67 1.95 4.50 0.99
C HIS A 67 1.86 5.99 1.34
N LYS A 68 0.67 6.60 1.22
CA LYS A 68 0.48 8.01 1.61
C LYS A 68 0.73 8.24 3.10
N ILE A 69 0.24 7.35 3.97
CA ILE A 69 0.51 7.42 5.42
C ILE A 69 2.02 7.40 5.68
N HIS A 70 2.74 6.44 5.10
CA HIS A 70 4.17 6.31 5.33
C HIS A 70 4.99 7.45 4.69
N MET A 71 4.53 8.01 3.56
CA MET A 71 5.15 9.19 2.97
C MET A 71 4.98 10.44 3.85
N GLY A 72 3.81 10.57 4.48
CA GLY A 72 3.48 11.55 5.52
C GLY A 72 3.95 12.96 5.17
N LYS A 73 4.82 13.54 6.00
CA LYS A 73 5.34 14.91 5.81
C LYS A 73 6.08 15.14 4.50
N ASN A 74 6.49 14.08 3.81
CA ASN A 74 7.20 14.17 2.55
C ASN A 74 6.27 14.09 1.33
N LEU A 75 4.95 13.93 1.52
CA LEU A 75 4.00 14.03 0.41
C LEU A 75 4.10 15.40 -0.25
N PRO A 76 4.21 15.49 -1.58
CA PRO A 76 4.21 16.77 -2.29
C PRO A 76 3.00 17.64 -1.95
N SER A 77 1.80 17.06 -1.86
CA SER A 77 0.59 17.78 -1.44
C SER A 77 0.73 18.38 -0.04
N VAL A 78 1.28 17.62 0.92
CA VAL A 78 1.51 18.11 2.30
C VAL A 78 2.53 19.24 2.31
N GLN A 79 3.62 19.12 1.55
CA GLN A 79 4.60 20.18 1.40
C GLN A 79 4.04 21.44 0.73
N ALA A 80 3.01 21.28 -0.11
CA ALA A 80 2.26 22.39 -0.68
C ALA A 80 1.22 23.01 0.27
N GLY A 81 1.04 22.43 1.48
CA GLY A 81 0.14 22.94 2.52
C GLY A 81 -1.21 22.26 2.56
N GLU A 82 -1.40 21.13 1.87
CA GLU A 82 -2.63 20.33 1.89
C GLU A 82 -2.46 19.16 2.86
N PRO A 83 -3.13 19.16 4.04
CA PRO A 83 -2.94 18.10 5.02
C PRO A 83 -3.51 16.77 4.52
N TYR A 84 -2.83 15.66 4.84
CA TYR A 84 -3.33 14.31 4.57
C TYR A 84 -4.05 13.76 5.80
N VAL A 85 -5.37 13.82 5.78
CA VAL A 85 -6.25 13.43 6.90
C VAL A 85 -7.18 12.32 6.46
N ILE A 86 -7.38 11.34 7.33
CA ILE A 86 -8.42 10.30 7.21
C ILE A 86 -9.27 10.34 8.48
N TYR A 87 -10.58 10.36 8.32
CA TYR A 87 -11.50 10.33 9.44
C TYR A 87 -11.83 8.89 9.84
N GLY A 88 -11.62 8.60 11.11
CA GLY A 88 -11.82 7.28 11.68
C GLY A 88 -13.07 7.17 12.55
N PHE A 89 -13.02 6.25 13.50
CA PHE A 89 -14.14 5.99 14.42
C PHE A 89 -14.62 7.26 15.13
N ARG A 90 -15.93 7.45 15.15
CA ARG A 90 -16.58 8.65 15.72
C ARG A 90 -16.11 9.95 15.08
N ASN A 91 -15.80 9.91 13.82
CA ASN A 91 -15.34 11.06 13.05
C ASN A 91 -14.05 11.68 13.63
N SER A 92 -13.19 10.86 14.21
CA SER A 92 -11.88 11.31 14.69
C SER A 92 -10.95 11.61 13.50
N ALA A 93 -10.46 12.84 13.42
CA ALA A 93 -9.47 13.21 12.42
C ALA A 93 -8.10 12.56 12.75
N ASN A 94 -7.59 11.78 11.83
CA ASN A 94 -6.25 11.23 11.91
C ASN A 94 -5.40 11.96 10.85
N ASP A 95 -4.58 12.90 11.30
CA ASP A 95 -3.71 13.70 10.47
C ASP A 95 -2.33 13.03 10.40
N PHE A 96 -1.93 12.65 9.18
CA PHE A 96 -0.66 11.99 8.91
C PHE A 96 0.40 12.95 8.34
N SER A 97 0.09 14.24 8.25
CA SER A 97 0.95 15.25 7.62
C SER A 97 2.31 15.41 8.31
N ASP A 98 2.39 15.15 9.61
CA ASP A 98 3.65 15.24 10.37
C ASP A 98 4.38 13.90 10.51
N LEU A 99 3.80 12.81 9.99
CA LEU A 99 4.41 11.49 10.10
C LEU A 99 5.76 11.46 9.38
N ALA A 100 6.78 10.96 10.08
CA ALA A 100 8.11 10.73 9.52
C ALA A 100 8.40 9.24 9.47
N TYR A 101 8.54 8.70 8.27
CA TYR A 101 8.97 7.31 8.10
C TYR A 101 10.41 7.14 8.63
N PRO A 102 10.70 6.11 9.45
CA PRO A 102 11.98 6.01 10.15
C PRO A 102 13.17 5.55 9.28
N GLN A 103 12.91 5.16 8.05
CA GLN A 103 13.90 4.65 7.09
C GLN A 103 13.77 5.34 5.74
N ASP A 104 14.57 4.93 4.76
CA ASP A 104 14.39 5.37 3.37
C ASP A 104 13.12 4.71 2.81
N ILE A 105 12.11 5.53 2.51
CA ILE A 105 10.82 5.07 2.00
C ILE A 105 10.94 4.37 0.63
N ARG A 106 12.03 4.58 -0.10
CA ARG A 106 12.31 3.93 -1.39
C ARG A 106 12.75 2.48 -1.23
N ASN A 107 13.04 2.02 -0.02
CA ASN A 107 13.41 0.65 0.24
C ASN A 107 12.15 -0.25 0.27
N CYS A 108 11.61 -0.52 -0.91
CA CYS A 108 10.35 -1.25 -1.09
C CYS A 108 10.41 -2.67 -0.52
N VAL A 109 11.59 -3.29 -0.49
CA VAL A 109 11.77 -4.66 0.05
C VAL A 109 11.49 -4.77 1.56
N ASN A 110 11.43 -3.66 2.29
CA ASN A 110 11.04 -3.71 3.70
C ASN A 110 9.59 -4.17 3.91
N GLY A 111 8.72 -3.90 2.95
CA GLY A 111 7.31 -4.31 2.98
C GLY A 111 6.97 -5.37 1.93
N HIS A 112 7.65 -5.31 0.78
CA HIS A 112 7.32 -6.08 -0.41
C HIS A 112 8.52 -6.88 -0.87
N VAL A 113 8.52 -8.18 -0.61
CA VAL A 113 9.60 -9.07 -1.05
C VAL A 113 9.02 -10.35 -1.62
N GLY A 114 9.45 -10.67 -2.82
CA GLY A 114 9.22 -11.95 -3.48
C GLY A 114 10.56 -12.62 -3.80
N THR A 115 10.52 -13.69 -4.58
CA THR A 115 11.73 -14.47 -4.91
C THR A 115 12.72 -13.70 -5.77
N GLY A 116 12.24 -12.75 -6.58
CA GLY A 116 13.06 -11.93 -7.46
C GLY A 116 13.72 -10.73 -6.77
N THR A 117 13.14 -10.27 -5.68
CA THR A 117 13.61 -9.10 -4.91
C THR A 117 14.18 -9.47 -3.54
N ASP A 118 14.28 -10.77 -3.24
CA ASP A 118 14.88 -11.27 -2.00
C ASP A 118 16.35 -10.83 -1.90
N ASN A 119 16.63 -10.07 -0.85
CA ASN A 119 17.99 -9.58 -0.57
C ASN A 119 18.75 -10.43 0.45
N GLY A 120 18.16 -11.59 0.84
CA GLY A 120 18.74 -12.51 1.83
C GLY A 120 18.61 -12.07 3.28
N ASP A 121 17.79 -11.08 3.59
CA ASP A 121 17.45 -10.70 4.97
C ASP A 121 16.54 -11.77 5.60
N PRO A 122 17.02 -12.56 6.58
CA PRO A 122 16.24 -13.65 7.18
C PRO A 122 15.02 -13.17 7.98
N GLY A 123 14.93 -11.88 8.24
CA GLY A 123 13.79 -11.27 8.92
C GLY A 123 12.64 -10.90 7.98
N LEU A 124 12.78 -11.11 6.67
CA LEU A 124 11.73 -10.85 5.69
C LEU A 124 10.98 -12.14 5.35
N VAL A 125 9.67 -12.01 5.22
CA VAL A 125 8.79 -13.09 4.76
C VAL A 125 8.42 -12.81 3.30
N LEU A 126 8.81 -13.75 2.41
CA LEU A 126 8.53 -13.65 0.99
C LEU A 126 7.06 -13.95 0.71
N THR A 127 6.48 -13.18 -0.20
CA THR A 127 5.12 -13.40 -0.69
C THR A 127 5.09 -13.69 -2.18
N ASN A 128 4.03 -14.35 -2.64
CA ASN A 128 3.93 -14.80 -4.04
C ASN A 128 3.95 -13.64 -5.05
N GLN A 129 3.42 -12.47 -4.67
CA GLN A 129 3.38 -11.26 -5.49
C GLN A 129 4.18 -10.11 -4.85
N GLY A 130 5.13 -10.43 -3.98
CA GLY A 130 6.01 -9.44 -3.34
C GLY A 130 6.86 -8.64 -4.34
N ASP A 131 7.13 -9.21 -5.52
CA ASP A 131 7.89 -8.57 -6.59
C ASP A 131 7.06 -7.58 -7.44
N ASN A 132 5.73 -7.51 -7.25
CA ASN A 132 4.84 -6.69 -8.09
C ASN A 132 5.20 -5.20 -8.11
N TRP A 133 5.82 -4.67 -7.06
CA TRP A 133 6.28 -3.28 -7.05
C TRP A 133 7.32 -3.00 -8.13
N ALA A 134 8.13 -4.01 -8.50
CA ALA A 134 9.13 -3.93 -9.55
C ALA A 134 8.63 -4.45 -10.91
N GLU A 135 7.75 -5.45 -10.90
CA GLU A 135 7.32 -6.16 -12.11
C GLU A 135 6.00 -5.63 -12.69
N VAL A 136 5.12 -5.13 -11.84
CA VAL A 136 3.77 -4.65 -12.21
C VAL A 136 3.47 -3.30 -11.56
N PRO A 137 4.31 -2.26 -11.78
CA PRO A 137 4.08 -0.94 -11.21
C PRO A 137 2.74 -0.35 -11.71
N THR A 138 2.04 0.36 -10.84
CA THR A 138 0.76 0.98 -11.16
C THR A 138 0.77 2.46 -10.84
N ARG A 139 -0.01 3.27 -11.60
CA ARG A 139 -0.21 4.69 -11.30
C ARG A 139 -0.74 4.91 -9.89
N ALA A 140 -1.60 4.01 -9.40
CA ALA A 140 -2.14 4.08 -8.06
C ALA A 140 -1.04 3.94 -6.99
N ALA A 141 -0.10 3.01 -7.17
CA ALA A 141 1.02 2.84 -6.25
C ALA A 141 2.02 4.00 -6.35
N CYS A 142 2.45 4.35 -7.56
CA CYS A 142 3.41 5.45 -7.78
C CYS A 142 2.82 6.80 -7.34
N GLY A 143 1.58 7.10 -7.73
CA GLY A 143 0.87 8.33 -7.40
C GLY A 143 0.50 8.47 -5.92
N SER A 144 0.63 7.39 -5.13
CA SER A 144 0.47 7.50 -3.68
C SER A 144 1.63 8.24 -3.00
N CYS A 145 2.82 8.23 -3.61
CA CYS A 145 3.98 8.99 -3.15
C CYS A 145 4.21 10.25 -4.01
N HIS A 146 3.90 10.17 -5.29
CA HIS A 146 4.04 11.25 -6.28
C HIS A 146 2.67 11.87 -6.57
N ASP A 147 2.02 12.41 -5.55
CA ASP A 147 0.63 12.89 -5.64
C ASP A 147 0.51 14.28 -6.30
N ASP A 148 1.63 14.90 -6.68
CA ASP A 148 1.71 16.08 -7.55
C ASP A 148 1.80 15.75 -9.04
N VAL A 149 1.96 14.46 -9.39
CA VAL A 149 2.08 14.02 -10.79
C VAL A 149 0.71 13.89 -11.44
N ASN A 150 0.50 14.64 -12.51
CA ASN A 150 -0.67 14.45 -13.38
C ASN A 150 -0.39 13.33 -14.39
N PHE A 151 -0.88 12.13 -14.11
CA PHE A 151 -0.69 10.98 -14.98
C PHE A 151 -1.41 11.06 -16.32
N GLU A 152 -2.40 11.95 -16.50
CA GLU A 152 -3.04 12.17 -17.79
C GLU A 152 -2.11 12.87 -18.78
N SER A 153 -1.28 13.77 -18.29
CA SER A 153 -0.30 14.50 -19.10
C SER A 153 1.12 13.92 -19.00
N HIS A 154 1.33 12.91 -18.15
CA HIS A 154 2.62 12.24 -17.99
C HIS A 154 3.02 11.55 -19.31
N ALA A 155 4.32 11.64 -19.66
CA ALA A 155 4.86 10.98 -20.86
C ALA A 155 4.57 9.46 -20.80
N GLY A 156 3.96 8.92 -21.84
CA GLY A 156 3.50 7.52 -21.88
C GLY A 156 1.98 7.37 -21.79
N GLY A 157 1.27 8.44 -21.44
CA GLY A 157 -0.20 8.50 -21.45
C GLY A 157 -0.87 7.83 -20.26
N ASN A 158 -2.19 7.92 -20.24
CA ASN A 158 -3.04 7.41 -19.16
C ASN A 158 -3.73 6.08 -19.48
N GLU A 159 -3.35 5.44 -20.60
CA GLU A 159 -4.16 4.34 -21.14
C GLU A 159 -3.95 3.02 -20.40
N ASP A 160 -2.70 2.73 -19.97
CA ASP A 160 -2.37 1.41 -19.48
C ASP A 160 -1.11 1.45 -18.57
N ASP A 161 -1.21 0.88 -17.38
CA ASP A 161 -0.10 0.76 -16.43
C ASP A 161 1.01 -0.18 -16.93
N SER A 162 0.73 -1.08 -17.88
CA SER A 162 1.72 -2.00 -18.46
C SER A 162 2.90 -1.27 -19.14
N ARG A 163 2.75 0.01 -19.47
CA ARG A 163 3.79 0.83 -20.10
C ARG A 163 4.77 1.47 -19.13
N CYS A 164 4.49 1.43 -17.83
CA CYS A 164 5.34 2.05 -16.82
C CYS A 164 6.78 1.52 -16.86
N LEU A 165 6.94 0.20 -16.96
CA LEU A 165 8.26 -0.45 -17.02
C LEU A 165 9.08 -0.08 -18.25
N GLY A 166 8.48 0.44 -19.31
CA GLY A 166 9.20 0.87 -20.51
C GLY A 166 10.11 2.09 -20.30
N CYS A 167 9.88 2.85 -19.23
CA CYS A 167 10.62 4.07 -18.89
C CYS A 167 11.16 4.06 -17.46
N HIS A 168 10.50 3.36 -16.55
CA HIS A 168 10.84 3.29 -15.13
C HIS A 168 11.37 1.88 -14.78
N MET A 169 12.63 1.61 -15.11
CA MET A 169 13.38 0.42 -14.70
C MET A 169 14.55 0.78 -13.82
#